data_cf622932aae500abd4436fa77bf31ce4
#
_entry.id   cf622932aae500abd4436fa77bf31ce4
#
_cell.length_a   1.000
_cell.length_b   1.000
_cell.length_c   1.000
_cell.angle_alpha   90.00
_cell.angle_beta   90.00
_cell.angle_gamma   90.00
#
_symmetry.space_group_name_H-M   'P 1'
#
loop_
_entity.id
_entity.type
_entity.pdbx_description
1 polymer ?
#
loop_
_entity_poly.entity_id
_entity_poly.type
_entity_poly.pdbx_seq_one_letter_code
_entity_poly.pdbx_strand_id
1 'polypeptide(L)'
;NHKYSRKINIVYMGMGEPLDNLDNVAQAIKVFKEEEGLSIGGKRQTVSTSGLSTKIDKLGEMNLGVHIAISLHAVDDELRSELIPMNKAHNINSIIEAVKRFPIDTRKRVMFEYLVIKGKNDDLQSAKKLVK
;
A
#
# COMPACT_ATOMS: atom_id res chain seq x y z
N ASN A 1 17.51 2.68 28.18
CA ASN A 1 17.72 1.46 27.39
C ASN A 1 16.38 0.76 27.09
N HIS A 2 15.63 1.24 26.10
CA HIS A 2 14.39 0.58 25.73
C HIS A 2 14.65 -0.51 24.68
N LYS A 3 14.62 -1.77 25.09
CA LYS A 3 14.75 -2.97 24.24
C LYS A 3 13.52 -3.24 23.34
N TYR A 4 12.76 -2.21 22.95
CA TYR A 4 11.50 -2.39 22.19
C TYR A 4 11.68 -2.48 20.67
N SER A 5 12.82 -2.09 20.10
CA SER A 5 12.96 -1.87 18.67
C SER A 5 12.99 -3.12 17.79
N ARG A 6 13.23 -4.31 18.33
CA ARG A 6 13.50 -5.49 17.48
C ARG A 6 12.25 -6.19 16.93
N LYS A 7 11.03 -5.82 17.36
CA LYS A 7 9.78 -6.49 16.94
C LYS A 7 8.66 -5.55 16.48
N ILE A 8 8.93 -4.23 16.35
CA ILE A 8 7.93 -3.27 15.94
C ILE A 8 7.88 -3.21 14.41
N ASN A 9 6.70 -3.37 13.84
CA ASN A 9 6.40 -3.00 12.46
C ASN A 9 5.49 -1.77 12.48
N ILE A 10 5.70 -0.88 11.52
CA ILE A 10 4.88 0.32 11.34
C ILE A 10 4.06 0.14 10.09
N VAL A 11 2.77 0.45 10.18
CA VAL A 11 1.88 0.53 9.02
C VAL A 11 1.30 1.94 8.99
N TYR A 12 1.55 2.65 7.89
CA TYR A 12 0.93 3.95 7.62
C TYR A 12 -0.47 3.69 7.06
N MET A 13 -1.40 3.47 7.97
CA MET A 13 -2.79 3.12 7.71
C MET A 13 -3.65 3.85 8.74
N GLY A 14 -4.88 4.19 8.38
CA GLY A 14 -5.80 4.84 9.32
C GLY A 14 -6.75 5.76 8.59
N MET A 15 -6.96 6.97 9.11
CA MET A 15 -7.78 7.98 8.47
C MET A 15 -6.97 8.77 7.46
N GLY A 16 -7.50 8.95 6.25
CA GLY A 16 -6.85 9.65 5.14
C GLY A 16 -6.00 8.74 4.23
N GLU A 17 -5.33 9.37 3.29
CA GLU A 17 -4.52 8.71 2.27
C GLU A 17 -3.04 9.13 2.45
N PRO A 18 -2.15 8.20 2.84
CA PRO A 18 -0.75 8.54 3.08
C PRO A 18 -0.04 9.13 1.86
N LEU A 19 -0.42 8.69 0.66
CA LEU A 19 0.21 9.18 -0.57
C LEU A 19 -0.22 10.61 -0.93
N ASP A 20 -1.31 11.13 -0.38
CA ASP A 20 -1.66 12.56 -0.50
C ASP A 20 -0.79 13.45 0.39
N ASN A 21 -0.16 12.86 1.40
CA ASN A 21 0.79 13.55 2.28
C ASN A 21 2.20 12.93 2.17
N LEU A 22 2.59 12.57 0.94
CA LEU A 22 3.77 11.75 0.66
C LEU A 22 5.06 12.30 1.24
N ASP A 23 5.29 13.59 1.14
CA ASP A 23 6.54 14.21 1.62
C ASP A 23 6.70 14.06 3.15
N ASN A 24 5.64 14.31 3.91
CA ASN A 24 5.66 14.14 5.36
C ASN A 24 5.75 12.67 5.76
N VAL A 25 5.07 11.78 5.03
CA VAL A 25 5.18 10.33 5.25
C VAL A 25 6.59 9.84 4.96
N ALA A 26 7.21 10.29 3.87
CA ALA A 26 8.60 9.98 3.54
C ALA A 26 9.58 10.49 4.63
N GLN A 27 9.34 11.69 5.15
CA GLN A 27 10.12 12.22 6.25
C GLN A 27 9.96 11.38 7.53
N ALA A 28 8.74 10.98 7.88
CA ALA A 28 8.47 10.09 9.01
C ALA A 28 9.20 8.75 8.86
N ILE A 29 9.15 8.15 7.65
CA ILE A 29 9.87 6.91 7.33
C ILE A 29 11.37 7.06 7.60
N LYS A 30 11.98 8.19 7.17
CA LYS A 30 13.41 8.46 7.39
C LYS A 30 13.72 8.58 8.88
N VAL A 31 12.91 9.34 9.64
CA VAL A 31 13.08 9.51 11.09
C VAL A 31 13.02 8.17 11.83
N PHE A 32 12.07 7.30 11.48
CA PHE A 32 11.98 5.97 12.08
C PHE A 32 13.15 5.04 11.70
N LYS A 33 13.79 5.28 10.55
CA LYS A 33 14.97 4.51 10.11
C LYS A 33 16.27 4.96 10.80
N GLU A 34 16.28 6.14 11.41
CA GLU A 34 17.50 6.71 12.00
C GLU A 34 18.15 5.74 12.98
N GLU A 35 19.43 5.43 12.77
CA GLU A 35 20.17 4.40 13.52
C GLU A 35 20.34 4.77 15.00
N GLU A 36 20.56 6.04 15.29
CA GLU A 36 20.66 6.56 16.65
C GLU A 36 19.30 6.80 17.32
N GLY A 37 18.21 6.67 16.54
CA GLY A 37 16.83 6.79 17.00
C GLY A 37 16.17 5.43 17.26
N LEU A 38 15.01 5.21 16.61
CA LEU A 38 14.25 3.99 16.77
C LEU A 38 14.80 2.81 15.95
N SER A 39 15.59 3.09 14.94
CA SER A 39 16.25 2.09 14.09
C SER A 39 15.28 1.07 13.44
N ILE A 40 14.09 1.56 13.02
CA ILE A 40 13.07 0.75 12.37
C ILE A 40 13.29 0.83 10.86
N GLY A 41 14.02 -0.12 10.31
CA GLY A 41 14.36 -0.17 8.88
C GLY A 41 13.12 -0.24 7.97
N GLY A 42 13.26 0.20 6.72
CA GLY A 42 12.17 0.25 5.74
C GLY A 42 11.42 -1.07 5.55
N LYS A 43 12.11 -2.21 5.65
CA LYS A 43 11.52 -3.57 5.62
C LYS A 43 10.51 -3.86 6.75
N ARG A 44 10.41 -2.98 7.72
CA ARG A 44 9.45 -3.03 8.83
C ARG A 44 8.40 -1.94 8.75
N GLN A 45 8.38 -1.20 7.65
CA GLN A 45 7.45 -0.11 7.43
C GLN A 45 6.64 -0.40 6.17
N THR A 46 5.33 -0.29 6.28
CA THR A 46 4.38 -0.52 5.18
C THR A 46 3.54 0.73 4.96
N VAL A 47 3.48 1.21 3.74
CA VAL A 47 2.57 2.29 3.35
C VAL A 47 1.33 1.66 2.74
N SER A 48 0.17 1.89 3.34
CA SER A 48 -1.13 1.47 2.78
C SER A 48 -1.71 2.63 1.96
N THR A 49 -2.35 2.30 0.84
CA THR A 49 -2.94 3.30 -0.06
C THR A 49 -4.22 2.78 -0.70
N SER A 50 -5.15 3.66 -0.98
CA SER A 50 -6.32 3.38 -1.81
C SER A 50 -5.99 3.20 -3.30
N GLY A 51 -4.72 3.43 -3.71
CA GLY A 51 -4.25 3.16 -5.04
C GLY A 51 -4.12 4.39 -5.94
N LEU A 52 -3.54 5.49 -5.44
CA LEU A 52 -3.17 6.63 -6.27
C LEU A 52 -1.97 6.25 -7.16
N SER A 53 -2.22 5.71 -8.36
CA SER A 53 -1.20 5.11 -9.23
C SER A 53 0.00 6.03 -9.48
N THR A 54 -0.23 7.30 -9.77
CA THR A 54 0.84 8.29 -10.00
C THR A 54 1.68 8.59 -8.74
N LYS A 55 1.08 8.45 -7.56
CA LYS A 55 1.77 8.63 -6.29
C LYS A 55 2.52 7.37 -5.86
N ILE A 56 2.05 6.19 -6.27
CA ILE A 56 2.79 4.92 -6.11
C ILE A 56 4.13 5.00 -6.85
N ASP A 57 4.14 5.51 -8.08
CA ASP A 57 5.36 5.73 -8.84
C ASP A 57 6.34 6.66 -8.10
N LYS A 58 5.83 7.80 -7.59
CA LYS A 58 6.64 8.74 -6.80
C LYS A 58 7.23 8.13 -5.53
N LEU A 59 6.43 7.35 -4.79
CA LEU A 59 6.93 6.62 -3.62
C LEU A 59 8.05 5.63 -4.02
N GLY A 60 7.89 4.97 -5.15
CA GLY A 60 8.89 4.05 -5.72
C GLY A 60 10.20 4.75 -6.03
N GLU A 61 10.15 5.91 -6.69
CA GLU A 61 11.31 6.74 -7.04
C GLU A 61 12.11 7.19 -5.80
N MET A 62 11.44 7.42 -4.67
CA MET A 62 12.10 7.78 -3.41
C MET A 62 12.97 6.67 -2.81
N ASN A 63 12.82 5.42 -3.26
CA ASN A 63 13.60 4.25 -2.84
C ASN A 63 13.79 4.09 -1.32
N LEU A 64 12.74 4.34 -0.55
CA LEU A 64 12.77 4.32 0.91
C LEU A 64 12.91 2.91 1.49
N GLY A 65 12.74 1.88 0.67
CA GLY A 65 12.86 0.48 1.06
C GLY A 65 11.66 -0.07 1.84
N VAL A 66 10.52 0.63 1.82
CA VAL A 66 9.28 0.23 2.49
C VAL A 66 8.48 -0.80 1.68
N HIS A 67 7.54 -1.46 2.35
CA HIS A 67 6.50 -2.25 1.70
C HIS A 67 5.33 -1.36 1.30
N ILE A 68 4.54 -1.84 0.35
CA ILE A 68 3.29 -1.19 -0.05
C ILE A 68 2.13 -2.18 0.10
N ALA A 69 0.99 -1.68 0.58
CA ALA A 69 -0.28 -2.37 0.64
C ALA A 69 -1.32 -1.58 -0.14
N ILE A 70 -2.07 -2.26 -0.99
CA ILE A 70 -3.10 -1.65 -1.83
C ILE A 70 -4.48 -2.09 -1.34
N SER A 71 -5.32 -1.15 -0.97
CA SER A 71 -6.74 -1.38 -0.69
C SER A 71 -7.47 -1.63 -2.02
N LEU A 72 -7.57 -2.90 -2.43
CA LEU A 72 -8.17 -3.28 -3.70
C LEU A 72 -9.69 -3.38 -3.61
N HIS A 73 -10.19 -4.22 -2.70
CA HIS A 73 -11.59 -4.44 -2.29
C HIS A 73 -12.57 -4.86 -3.39
N ALA A 74 -12.19 -4.80 -4.68
CA ALA A 74 -12.96 -5.28 -5.81
C ALA A 74 -12.03 -5.74 -6.95
N VAL A 75 -12.56 -6.58 -7.85
CA VAL A 75 -11.85 -7.14 -9.01
C VAL A 75 -12.33 -6.58 -10.34
N ASP A 76 -13.26 -5.65 -10.30
CA ASP A 76 -13.76 -4.87 -11.44
C ASP A 76 -13.92 -3.40 -11.03
N ASP A 77 -13.79 -2.52 -12.03
CA ASP A 77 -13.76 -1.07 -11.80
C ASP A 77 -15.13 -0.50 -11.45
N GLU A 78 -16.23 -1.16 -11.79
CA GLU A 78 -17.58 -0.71 -11.48
C GLU A 78 -17.80 -0.78 -9.97
N LEU A 79 -17.66 -1.98 -9.38
CA LEU A 79 -17.79 -2.15 -7.94
C LEU A 79 -16.72 -1.37 -7.17
N ARG A 80 -15.47 -1.35 -7.70
CA ARG A 80 -14.40 -0.60 -7.03
C ARG A 80 -14.71 0.91 -6.98
N SER A 81 -15.32 1.47 -8.03
CA SER A 81 -15.70 2.89 -8.05
C SER A 81 -16.84 3.22 -7.10
N GLU A 82 -17.72 2.23 -6.80
CA GLU A 82 -18.73 2.36 -5.76
C GLU A 82 -18.09 2.38 -4.36
N LEU A 83 -17.13 1.47 -4.10
CA LEU A 83 -16.48 1.33 -2.79
C LEU A 83 -15.39 2.37 -2.55
N ILE A 84 -14.64 2.71 -3.58
CA ILE A 84 -13.51 3.65 -3.56
C ILE A 84 -13.66 4.64 -4.71
N PRO A 85 -14.27 5.80 -4.50
CA PRO A 85 -14.55 6.77 -5.56
C PRO A 85 -13.32 7.23 -6.35
N MET A 86 -12.13 7.18 -5.73
CA MET A 86 -10.85 7.50 -6.39
C MET A 86 -10.51 6.57 -7.55
N ASN A 87 -11.13 5.40 -7.65
CA ASN A 87 -10.97 4.48 -8.77
C ASN A 87 -11.31 5.11 -10.13
N LYS A 88 -12.17 6.12 -10.16
CA LYS A 88 -12.50 6.84 -11.39
C LYS A 88 -11.28 7.50 -12.03
N ALA A 89 -10.33 7.95 -11.22
CA ALA A 89 -9.08 8.55 -11.69
C ALA A 89 -7.92 7.54 -11.71
N HIS A 90 -7.98 6.50 -10.88
CA HIS A 90 -6.94 5.50 -10.67
C HIS A 90 -7.57 4.11 -10.71
N ASN A 91 -7.89 3.62 -11.91
CA ASN A 91 -8.52 2.31 -12.10
C ASN A 91 -7.58 1.13 -11.75
N ILE A 92 -8.15 -0.07 -11.62
CA ILE A 92 -7.41 -1.28 -11.24
C ILE A 92 -6.18 -1.48 -12.13
N ASN A 93 -6.33 -1.34 -13.45
CA ASN A 93 -5.22 -1.54 -14.37
C ASN A 93 -4.08 -0.52 -14.15
N SER A 94 -4.40 0.76 -13.93
CA SER A 94 -3.38 1.78 -13.65
C SER A 94 -2.63 1.52 -12.33
N ILE A 95 -3.32 0.97 -11.34
CA ILE A 95 -2.72 0.58 -10.07
C ILE A 95 -1.78 -0.62 -10.27
N ILE A 96 -2.23 -1.66 -10.97
CA ILE A 96 -1.41 -2.84 -11.25
C ILE A 96 -0.14 -2.46 -12.02
N GLU A 97 -0.24 -1.59 -13.03
CA GLU A 97 0.94 -1.12 -13.77
C GLU A 97 1.89 -0.31 -12.90
N ALA A 98 1.40 0.56 -12.01
CA ALA A 98 2.23 1.28 -11.05
C ALA A 98 2.93 0.32 -10.07
N VAL A 99 2.20 -0.70 -9.59
CA VAL A 99 2.75 -1.72 -8.71
C VAL A 99 3.85 -2.55 -9.39
N LYS A 100 3.71 -2.87 -10.67
CA LYS A 100 4.76 -3.58 -11.45
C LYS A 100 6.05 -2.77 -11.57
N ARG A 101 5.96 -1.44 -11.62
CA ARG A 101 7.12 -0.54 -11.64
C ARG A 101 7.72 -0.27 -10.28
N PHE A 102 6.96 -0.53 -9.20
CA PHE A 102 7.42 -0.26 -7.84
C PHE A 102 8.67 -1.10 -7.53
N PRO A 103 9.75 -0.52 -6.98
CA PRO A 103 11.00 -1.22 -6.72
C PRO A 103 10.83 -2.28 -5.62
N ILE A 104 10.60 -3.51 -6.05
CA ILE A 104 10.44 -4.66 -5.17
C ILE A 104 11.75 -5.45 -5.17
N ASP A 105 12.43 -5.52 -4.04
CA ASP A 105 13.49 -6.50 -3.81
C ASP A 105 12.89 -7.92 -3.83
N THR A 106 13.61 -8.93 -4.32
CA THR A 106 13.17 -10.32 -4.51
C THR A 106 12.51 -10.97 -3.28
N ARG A 107 12.68 -10.38 -2.11
CA ARG A 107 12.07 -10.82 -0.84
C ARG A 107 10.90 -9.95 -0.37
N LYS A 108 10.55 -8.91 -1.11
CA LYS A 108 9.43 -8.01 -0.79
C LYS A 108 8.21 -8.44 -1.57
N ARG A 109 7.04 -8.23 -1.00
CA ARG A 109 5.75 -8.50 -1.64
C ARG A 109 4.91 -7.23 -1.60
N VAL A 110 4.19 -6.97 -2.67
CA VAL A 110 3.06 -6.07 -2.62
C VAL A 110 1.92 -6.81 -1.96
N MET A 111 1.26 -6.18 -1.02
CA MET A 111 0.06 -6.71 -0.39
C MET A 111 -1.17 -6.08 -1.05
N PHE A 112 -2.18 -6.90 -1.30
CA PHE A 112 -3.49 -6.45 -1.69
C PHE A 112 -4.47 -6.76 -0.56
N GLU A 113 -5.16 -5.75 -0.09
CA GLU A 113 -6.21 -5.88 0.92
C GLU A 113 -7.56 -6.01 0.22
N TYR A 114 -8.32 -7.03 0.61
CA TYR A 114 -9.61 -7.32 0.01
C TYR A 114 -10.65 -7.52 1.12
N LEU A 115 -11.50 -6.52 1.30
CA LEU A 115 -12.63 -6.60 2.22
C LEU A 115 -13.75 -7.41 1.58
N VAL A 116 -14.05 -8.58 2.11
CA VAL A 116 -15.16 -9.42 1.64
C VAL A 116 -16.48 -8.84 2.14
N ILE A 117 -17.35 -8.45 1.22
CA ILE A 117 -18.66 -7.84 1.50
C ILE A 117 -19.74 -8.78 0.97
N LYS A 118 -20.59 -9.28 1.88
CA LYS A 118 -21.69 -10.20 1.56
C LYS A 118 -22.60 -9.65 0.47
N GLY A 119 -22.80 -10.45 -0.57
CA GLY A 119 -23.68 -10.13 -1.70
C GLY A 119 -23.11 -9.09 -2.67
N LYS A 120 -21.83 -8.70 -2.53
CA LYS A 120 -21.17 -7.77 -3.46
C LYS A 120 -19.94 -8.37 -4.14
N ASN A 121 -19.02 -8.94 -3.37
CA ASN A 121 -17.73 -9.45 -3.87
C ASN A 121 -17.32 -10.77 -3.21
N ASP A 122 -18.24 -11.48 -2.59
CA ASP A 122 -18.03 -12.74 -1.88
C ASP A 122 -18.35 -14.00 -2.73
N ASP A 123 -18.57 -13.80 -4.03
CA ASP A 123 -18.88 -14.89 -4.96
C ASP A 123 -17.61 -15.55 -5.55
N LEU A 124 -17.79 -16.77 -6.07
CA LEU A 124 -16.70 -17.57 -6.64
C LEU A 124 -16.06 -16.91 -7.89
N GLN A 125 -16.84 -16.12 -8.65
CA GLN A 125 -16.31 -15.44 -9.84
C GLN A 125 -15.35 -14.31 -9.44
N SER A 126 -15.69 -13.53 -8.43
CA SER A 126 -14.81 -12.53 -7.83
C SER A 126 -13.52 -13.16 -7.30
N ALA A 127 -13.63 -14.27 -6.58
CA ALA A 127 -12.45 -15.01 -6.12
C ALA A 127 -11.55 -15.51 -7.27
N LYS A 128 -12.13 -16.04 -8.34
CA LYS A 128 -11.37 -16.47 -9.53
C LYS A 128 -10.69 -15.33 -10.27
N LYS A 129 -11.29 -14.13 -10.30
CA LYS A 129 -10.66 -12.94 -10.88
C LYS A 129 -9.53 -12.42 -10.01
N LEU A 130 -9.66 -12.52 -8.68
CA LEU A 130 -8.65 -12.02 -7.73
C LEU A 130 -7.32 -12.80 -7.82
N VAL A 131 -7.34 -14.08 -8.21
CA VAL A 131 -6.12 -14.90 -8.31
C VAL A 131 -5.45 -14.89 -9.68
N LYS A 132 -6.00 -14.14 -10.63
CA LYS A 132 -5.39 -13.93 -11.96
C LYS A 132 -4.45 -12.75 -11.96
#